data_9f3ee9d4e53db847f89e58e9abd3cfad
#
_entry.id   9f3ee9d4e53db847f89e58e9abd3cfad
#
_cell.length_a   1.000
_cell.length_b   1.000
_cell.length_c   1.000
_cell.angle_alpha   90.00
_cell.angle_beta   90.00
_cell.angle_gamma   90.00
#
_symmetry.space_group_name_H-M   'P 1'
#
loop_
_entity.id
_entity.type
_entity.pdbx_description
1 polymer ?
#
loop_
_entity_poly.entity_id
_entity_poly.type
_entity_poly.pdbx_seq_one_letter_code
_entity_poly.pdbx_strand_id
1 'polypeptide(L)'
;MTRPLMAIRAALARLALGSGLPPAVAAGWLSGRYPQAVGAGALRQKCDYFVYVPTTVNRQSRVPLLVMLHGCNQDARSFAGGTRMNSLADEQRFIVLYPQQSPGANPLRCWNWFRPRTADGTGEAAAIVALVRHVARRYPIDRSRVYLAGMSAGGAMTAILALCYGAIFAGCAIVSGVMYRAADSALGAAEAMRNGTRRSPESTAAQAASTASRRLGFVPTLVMHGGDDTVVHPSNAEMIVTQFRKFAELLSVPPRPLPGPLEQYITGNGRSYRQRDYGRSDQVLLRSIMIDGLGHAWSGGDDREMFNDPMPPDASRLVWDFLSKFRRPAPPRWPLVRFWSRQLRRYLRG
;
A
#
# COMPACT_ATOMS: atom_id res chain seq x y z
N MET A 1 3.60 -53.50 -40.59
CA MET A 1 3.64 -52.01 -40.53
C MET A 1 2.49 -51.51 -39.68
N THR A 2 2.59 -51.38 -38.33
CA THR A 2 1.51 -50.76 -37.54
C THR A 2 1.90 -50.45 -36.09
N ARG A 3 3.19 -50.39 -35.71
CA ARG A 3 3.55 -50.06 -34.28
C ARG A 3 4.03 -48.65 -33.97
N PRO A 4 4.46 -47.77 -34.91
CA PRO A 4 4.87 -46.39 -34.55
C PRO A 4 3.71 -45.36 -34.40
N LEU A 5 2.57 -45.58 -35.08
CA LEU A 5 1.46 -44.65 -35.05
C LEU A 5 0.65 -44.64 -33.73
N MET A 6 0.63 -45.78 -32.99
CA MET A 6 -0.03 -45.83 -31.69
C MET A 6 0.77 -45.14 -30.59
N ALA A 7 2.10 -45.16 -30.64
CA ALA A 7 2.94 -44.47 -29.65
C ALA A 7 2.86 -42.96 -29.76
N ILE A 8 2.71 -42.40 -30.98
CA ILE A 8 2.57 -40.95 -31.20
C ILE A 8 1.18 -40.48 -30.75
N ARG A 9 0.12 -41.27 -30.98
CA ARG A 9 -1.22 -40.94 -30.46
C ARG A 9 -1.29 -40.98 -28.93
N ALA A 10 -0.61 -41.90 -28.28
CA ALA A 10 -0.52 -41.96 -26.82
C ALA A 10 0.30 -40.80 -26.22
N ALA A 11 1.35 -40.34 -26.91
CA ALA A 11 2.14 -39.20 -26.50
C ALA A 11 1.38 -37.87 -26.69
N LEU A 12 0.65 -37.72 -27.79
CA LEU A 12 -0.21 -36.56 -28.04
C LEU A 12 -1.46 -36.52 -27.13
N ALA A 13 -2.00 -37.70 -26.76
CA ALA A 13 -3.07 -37.79 -25.77
C ALA A 13 -2.59 -37.44 -24.34
N ARG A 14 -1.33 -37.70 -23.98
CA ARG A 14 -0.74 -37.27 -22.72
C ARG A 14 -0.40 -35.77 -22.69
N LEU A 15 -0.13 -35.15 -23.83
CA LEU A 15 0.03 -33.69 -23.96
C LEU A 15 -1.31 -32.95 -23.96
N ALA A 16 -2.41 -33.58 -24.39
CA ALA A 16 -3.75 -33.00 -24.36
C ALA A 16 -4.47 -33.19 -23.01
N LEU A 17 -4.03 -34.11 -22.15
CA LEU A 17 -4.55 -34.28 -20.81
C LEU A 17 -3.78 -33.50 -19.73
N GLY A 18 -2.85 -32.65 -20.13
CA GLY A 18 -2.17 -31.65 -19.30
C GLY A 18 -2.96 -30.37 -19.09
N SER A 19 -4.29 -30.35 -19.28
CA SER A 19 -5.18 -29.31 -18.74
C SER A 19 -5.35 -29.51 -17.25
N GLY A 20 -4.24 -29.56 -16.50
CA GLY A 20 -4.27 -29.34 -15.08
C GLY A 20 -4.91 -27.98 -14.85
N LEU A 21 -6.16 -27.97 -14.37
CA LEU A 21 -6.73 -26.79 -13.72
C LEU A 21 -5.61 -26.24 -12.83
N PRO A 22 -5.19 -25.02 -13.03
CA PRO A 22 -4.14 -24.46 -12.20
C PRO A 22 -4.54 -24.69 -10.73
N PRO A 23 -3.61 -25.07 -9.81
CA PRO A 23 -3.95 -25.49 -8.45
C PRO A 23 -4.90 -24.49 -7.80
N ALA A 24 -5.88 -24.95 -7.03
CA ALA A 24 -6.82 -24.08 -6.31
C ALA A 24 -6.05 -22.94 -5.61
N VAL A 25 -6.62 -21.74 -5.54
CA VAL A 25 -6.02 -20.67 -4.75
C VAL A 25 -5.97 -21.18 -3.32
N ALA A 26 -4.77 -21.41 -2.79
CA ALA A 26 -4.64 -21.81 -1.40
C ALA A 26 -5.22 -20.69 -0.52
N ALA A 27 -6.16 -21.05 0.36
CA ALA A 27 -6.78 -20.12 1.31
C ALA A 27 -6.00 -20.10 2.64
N GLY A 28 -6.24 -19.08 3.43
CA GLY A 28 -5.65 -18.91 4.75
C GLY A 28 -4.34 -18.11 4.73
N TRP A 29 -3.50 -18.35 5.73
CA TRP A 29 -2.24 -17.66 5.95
C TRP A 29 -1.09 -18.35 5.22
N LEU A 30 -0.59 -17.72 4.17
CA LEU A 30 0.44 -18.24 3.28
C LEU A 30 1.71 -17.41 3.43
N SER A 31 2.88 -18.07 3.44
CA SER A 31 4.17 -17.41 3.47
C SER A 31 4.92 -17.57 2.16
N GLY A 32 5.80 -16.63 1.87
CA GLY A 32 6.68 -16.69 0.72
C GLY A 32 7.93 -15.86 0.90
N ARG A 33 8.89 -16.06 -0.02
CA ARG A 33 10.11 -15.27 -0.09
C ARG A 33 10.22 -14.61 -1.46
N TYR A 34 10.58 -13.36 -1.47
CA TYR A 34 10.81 -12.60 -2.68
C TYR A 34 12.24 -12.05 -2.69
N PRO A 35 13.01 -12.26 -3.76
CA PRO A 35 14.36 -11.71 -3.85
C PRO A 35 14.28 -10.19 -3.98
N GLN A 36 14.88 -9.49 -3.02
CA GLN A 36 15.02 -8.05 -3.03
C GLN A 36 16.39 -7.69 -3.58
N ALA A 37 16.46 -6.89 -4.64
CA ALA A 37 17.70 -6.28 -5.08
C ALA A 37 18.00 -5.07 -4.19
N VAL A 38 18.98 -5.18 -3.31
CA VAL A 38 19.44 -4.09 -2.46
C VAL A 38 20.72 -3.52 -3.08
N GLY A 39 20.61 -2.36 -3.75
CA GLY A 39 21.75 -1.63 -4.30
C GLY A 39 22.27 -2.13 -5.65
N ALA A 40 23.01 -1.27 -6.36
CA ALA A 40 23.81 -1.66 -7.52
C ALA A 40 24.97 -2.57 -7.03
N GLY A 41 24.94 -3.84 -7.40
CA GLY A 41 25.96 -4.83 -7.04
C GLY A 41 25.74 -5.55 -5.69
N ALA A 42 24.64 -5.35 -5.00
CA ALA A 42 24.40 -5.95 -3.70
C ALA A 42 23.83 -7.37 -3.78
N LEU A 43 24.25 -8.20 -2.82
CA LEU A 43 23.68 -9.50 -2.51
C LEU A 43 22.13 -9.44 -2.51
N ARG A 44 21.49 -10.38 -3.21
CA ARG A 44 20.04 -10.50 -3.21
C ARG A 44 19.55 -10.87 -1.82
N GLN A 45 19.04 -9.88 -1.09
CA GLN A 45 18.40 -10.12 0.19
C GLN A 45 17.02 -10.70 -0.05
N LYS A 46 16.65 -11.77 0.64
CA LYS A 46 15.30 -12.35 0.55
C LYS A 46 14.39 -11.60 1.51
N CYS A 47 13.34 -10.99 0.98
CA CYS A 47 12.27 -10.40 1.78
C CYS A 47 11.23 -11.49 2.03
N ASP A 48 10.92 -11.75 3.29
CA ASP A 48 9.79 -12.59 3.66
C ASP A 48 8.49 -11.79 3.52
N TYR A 49 7.41 -12.45 3.17
CA TYR A 49 6.08 -11.87 3.13
C TYR A 49 5.02 -12.91 3.47
N PHE A 50 3.87 -12.42 3.87
CA PHE A 50 2.71 -13.26 4.14
C PHE A 50 1.52 -12.74 3.33
N VAL A 51 0.67 -13.66 2.90
CA VAL A 51 -0.57 -13.35 2.21
C VAL A 51 -1.70 -14.05 2.93
N TYR A 52 -2.72 -13.31 3.31
CA TYR A 52 -3.97 -13.87 3.79
C TYR A 52 -4.98 -13.90 2.65
N VAL A 53 -5.53 -15.07 2.39
CA VAL A 53 -6.52 -15.30 1.33
C VAL A 53 -7.79 -15.85 1.97
N PRO A 54 -8.90 -15.11 1.96
CA PRO A 54 -10.19 -15.61 2.43
C PRO A 54 -10.62 -16.90 1.72
N THR A 55 -11.27 -17.81 2.43
CA THR A 55 -11.77 -19.09 1.87
C THR A 55 -12.80 -18.88 0.76
N THR A 56 -13.49 -17.74 0.76
CA THR A 56 -14.48 -17.34 -0.26
C THR A 56 -13.86 -16.86 -1.56
N VAL A 57 -12.52 -16.70 -1.63
CA VAL A 57 -11.81 -16.24 -2.83
C VAL A 57 -11.38 -17.43 -3.66
N ASN A 58 -11.79 -17.44 -4.92
CA ASN A 58 -11.42 -18.44 -5.90
C ASN A 58 -10.72 -17.80 -7.11
N ARG A 59 -10.35 -18.61 -8.12
CA ARG A 59 -9.61 -18.14 -9.30
C ARG A 59 -10.40 -17.23 -10.23
N GLN A 60 -11.70 -17.39 -10.27
CA GLN A 60 -12.61 -16.53 -11.06
C GLN A 60 -12.88 -15.21 -10.35
N SER A 61 -12.57 -15.12 -9.06
CA SER A 61 -12.69 -13.89 -8.29
C SER A 61 -11.82 -12.78 -8.89
N ARG A 62 -12.25 -11.54 -8.70
CA ARG A 62 -11.46 -10.33 -8.94
C ARG A 62 -11.61 -9.46 -7.70
N VAL A 63 -10.75 -9.72 -6.71
CA VAL A 63 -10.86 -9.12 -5.38
C VAL A 63 -9.81 -8.03 -5.15
N PRO A 64 -10.06 -7.06 -4.26
CA PRO A 64 -9.07 -6.08 -3.87
C PRO A 64 -7.84 -6.73 -3.22
N LEU A 65 -6.71 -6.01 -3.26
CA LEU A 65 -5.51 -6.30 -2.48
C LEU A 65 -5.27 -5.13 -1.52
N LEU A 66 -5.18 -5.41 -0.23
CA LEU A 66 -4.70 -4.48 0.77
C LEU A 66 -3.28 -4.87 1.19
N VAL A 67 -2.33 -3.94 1.09
CA VAL A 67 -0.95 -4.11 1.56
C VAL A 67 -0.84 -3.47 2.94
N MET A 68 -0.48 -4.24 3.95
CA MET A 68 -0.38 -3.82 5.35
C MET A 68 1.08 -3.75 5.79
N LEU A 69 1.56 -2.56 6.16
CA LEU A 69 2.95 -2.29 6.54
C LEU A 69 3.05 -2.07 8.05
N HIS A 70 3.69 -3.00 8.74
CA HIS A 70 3.85 -2.98 10.21
C HIS A 70 4.78 -1.86 10.68
N GLY A 71 4.70 -1.51 11.97
CA GLY A 71 5.60 -0.57 12.65
C GLY A 71 6.91 -1.22 13.12
N CYS A 72 7.73 -0.41 13.80
CA CYS A 72 8.93 -0.91 14.48
C CYS A 72 8.56 -1.91 15.59
N ASN A 73 9.45 -2.86 15.87
CA ASN A 73 9.28 -3.92 16.88
C ASN A 73 8.07 -4.84 16.64
N GLN A 74 7.44 -4.72 15.48
CA GLN A 74 6.37 -5.62 15.03
C GLN A 74 6.89 -6.55 13.93
N ASP A 75 6.08 -7.55 13.62
CA ASP A 75 6.23 -8.38 12.45
C ASP A 75 4.87 -8.55 11.75
N ALA A 76 4.89 -9.23 10.60
CA ALA A 76 3.69 -9.40 9.80
C ALA A 76 2.57 -10.16 10.53
N ARG A 77 2.92 -11.11 11.44
CA ARG A 77 1.94 -11.91 12.17
C ARG A 77 1.31 -11.11 13.32
N SER A 78 2.14 -10.47 14.14
CA SER A 78 1.68 -9.64 15.24
C SER A 78 0.84 -8.46 14.71
N PHE A 79 1.25 -7.85 13.59
CA PHE A 79 0.48 -6.78 12.98
C PHE A 79 -0.87 -7.26 12.40
N ALA A 80 -0.90 -8.45 11.79
CA ALA A 80 -2.15 -9.03 11.28
C ALA A 80 -3.11 -9.40 12.43
N GLY A 81 -2.59 -10.01 13.51
CA GLY A 81 -3.36 -10.35 14.71
C GLY A 81 -3.90 -9.09 15.38
N GLY A 82 -3.02 -8.15 15.67
CA GLY A 82 -3.36 -6.92 16.37
C GLY A 82 -4.39 -6.07 15.63
N THR A 83 -4.25 -5.88 14.34
CA THR A 83 -5.20 -5.09 13.54
C THR A 83 -6.51 -5.81 13.23
N ARG A 84 -6.59 -7.14 13.44
CA ARG A 84 -7.74 -7.98 13.05
C ARG A 84 -8.15 -7.84 11.58
N MET A 85 -7.24 -7.35 10.72
CA MET A 85 -7.53 -7.07 9.32
C MET A 85 -7.92 -8.32 8.53
N ASN A 86 -7.45 -9.51 8.94
CA ASN A 86 -7.83 -10.77 8.30
C ASN A 86 -9.31 -11.12 8.49
N SER A 87 -9.86 -10.86 9.69
CA SER A 87 -11.29 -11.05 9.96
C SER A 87 -12.14 -10.14 9.06
N LEU A 88 -11.73 -8.89 8.92
CA LEU A 88 -12.39 -7.96 8.00
C LEU A 88 -12.23 -8.39 6.52
N ALA A 89 -11.09 -8.98 6.18
CA ALA A 89 -10.87 -9.51 4.83
C ALA A 89 -11.82 -10.68 4.50
N ASP A 90 -12.13 -11.54 5.47
CA ASP A 90 -13.15 -12.60 5.31
C ASP A 90 -14.53 -12.02 5.06
N GLU A 91 -14.94 -11.01 5.84
CA GLU A 91 -16.23 -10.33 5.68
C GLU A 91 -16.35 -9.62 4.33
N GLN A 92 -15.31 -8.88 3.95
CA GLN A 92 -15.34 -7.94 2.81
C GLN A 92 -14.74 -8.52 1.52
N ARG A 93 -14.23 -9.76 1.58
CA ARG A 93 -13.69 -10.51 0.44
C ARG A 93 -12.55 -9.78 -0.28
N PHE A 94 -11.47 -9.48 0.45
CA PHE A 94 -10.23 -8.96 -0.12
C PHE A 94 -9.02 -9.77 0.36
N ILE A 95 -7.94 -9.74 -0.39
CA ILE A 95 -6.67 -10.38 -0.02
C ILE A 95 -5.81 -9.36 0.72
N VAL A 96 -5.10 -9.81 1.77
CA VAL A 96 -4.15 -8.96 2.50
C VAL A 96 -2.72 -9.44 2.25
N LEU A 97 -1.84 -8.51 1.92
CA LEU A 97 -0.40 -8.74 1.79
C LEU A 97 0.32 -8.06 2.95
N TYR A 98 1.11 -8.82 3.68
CA TYR A 98 1.97 -8.34 4.76
C TYR A 98 3.44 -8.52 4.38
N PRO A 99 4.09 -7.50 3.81
CA PRO A 99 5.56 -7.51 3.69
C PRO A 99 6.19 -7.53 5.07
N GLN A 100 7.29 -8.29 5.21
CA GLN A 100 8.02 -8.43 6.47
C GLN A 100 9.35 -7.72 6.37
N GLN A 101 9.61 -6.75 7.27
CA GLN A 101 10.94 -6.15 7.36
C GLN A 101 11.94 -7.11 8.00
N SER A 102 13.10 -7.22 7.37
CA SER A 102 14.16 -8.11 7.84
C SER A 102 14.90 -7.51 9.05
N PRO A 103 15.18 -8.30 10.11
CA PRO A 103 16.07 -7.86 11.19
C PRO A 103 17.48 -7.48 10.68
N GLY A 104 17.95 -8.11 9.61
CA GLY A 104 19.23 -7.77 8.97
C GLY A 104 19.24 -6.43 8.24
N ALA A 105 18.08 -5.90 7.84
CA ALA A 105 17.94 -4.57 7.25
C ALA A 105 17.81 -3.48 8.33
N ASN A 106 17.11 -3.82 9.43
CA ASN A 106 16.95 -2.96 10.60
C ASN A 106 16.70 -3.84 11.84
N PRO A 107 17.54 -3.77 12.89
CA PRO A 107 17.41 -4.60 14.09
C PRO A 107 16.06 -4.47 14.80
N LEU A 108 15.45 -3.29 14.76
CA LEU A 108 14.12 -3.01 15.31
C LEU A 108 12.99 -3.33 14.32
N ARG A 109 13.32 -3.95 13.18
CA ARG A 109 12.36 -4.20 12.08
C ARG A 109 11.61 -2.95 11.61
N CYS A 110 12.17 -1.75 11.81
CA CYS A 110 11.61 -0.53 11.23
C CYS A 110 11.84 -0.52 9.72
N TRP A 111 10.87 -0.09 8.96
CA TRP A 111 11.13 0.33 7.58
C TRP A 111 12.07 1.52 7.58
N ASN A 112 13.12 1.48 6.74
CA ASN A 112 14.15 2.53 6.69
C ASN A 112 13.67 3.71 5.82
N TRP A 113 12.52 4.27 6.13
CA TRP A 113 11.84 5.33 5.40
C TRP A 113 12.65 6.63 5.30
N PHE A 114 13.53 6.88 6.28
CA PHE A 114 14.42 8.04 6.34
C PHE A 114 15.65 7.93 5.44
N ARG A 115 15.97 6.75 4.91
CA ARG A 115 17.11 6.61 4.00
C ARG A 115 16.80 7.30 2.67
N PRO A 116 17.72 8.15 2.13
CA PRO A 116 17.47 8.89 0.89
C PRO A 116 16.99 8.01 -0.27
N ARG A 117 17.61 6.85 -0.49
CA ARG A 117 17.21 5.90 -1.53
C ARG A 117 15.77 5.41 -1.36
N THR A 118 15.33 5.14 -0.13
CA THR A 118 13.96 4.71 0.14
C THR A 118 12.99 5.86 -0.12
N ALA A 119 13.34 7.06 0.36
CA ALA A 119 12.56 8.28 0.12
C ALA A 119 12.47 8.65 -1.38
N ASP A 120 13.50 8.31 -2.18
CA ASP A 120 13.48 8.48 -3.65
C ASP A 120 12.63 7.41 -4.37
N GLY A 121 11.91 6.58 -3.64
CA GLY A 121 11.12 5.48 -4.22
C GLY A 121 11.96 4.28 -4.67
N THR A 122 13.28 4.26 -4.39
CA THR A 122 14.15 3.10 -4.67
C THR A 122 14.32 2.24 -3.40
N GLY A 123 15.31 1.37 -3.33
CA GLY A 123 15.59 0.58 -2.13
C GLY A 123 14.36 -0.24 -1.67
N GLU A 124 13.99 -0.07 -0.39
CA GLU A 124 12.87 -0.81 0.22
C GLU A 124 11.52 -0.49 -0.43
N ALA A 125 11.28 0.76 -0.82
CA ALA A 125 10.05 1.15 -1.50
C ALA A 125 9.88 0.40 -2.84
N ALA A 126 10.93 0.35 -3.66
CA ALA A 126 10.91 -0.41 -4.92
C ALA A 126 10.73 -1.92 -4.69
N ALA A 127 11.29 -2.46 -3.60
CA ALA A 127 11.14 -3.86 -3.25
C ALA A 127 9.68 -4.21 -2.88
N ILE A 128 9.04 -3.37 -2.08
CA ILE A 128 7.61 -3.55 -1.75
C ILE A 128 6.75 -3.51 -3.02
N VAL A 129 7.00 -2.57 -3.93
CA VAL A 129 6.28 -2.48 -5.21
C VAL A 129 6.50 -3.72 -6.08
N ALA A 130 7.72 -4.24 -6.13
CA ALA A 130 8.03 -5.46 -6.86
C ALA A 130 7.28 -6.66 -6.26
N LEU A 131 7.19 -6.74 -4.92
CA LEU A 131 6.41 -7.75 -4.20
C LEU A 131 4.91 -7.63 -4.49
N VAL A 132 4.34 -6.42 -4.46
CA VAL A 132 2.93 -6.18 -4.82
C VAL A 132 2.64 -6.68 -6.23
N ARG A 133 3.52 -6.37 -7.20
CA ARG A 133 3.39 -6.86 -8.57
C ARG A 133 3.51 -8.38 -8.68
N HIS A 134 4.38 -9.00 -7.87
CA HIS A 134 4.53 -10.44 -7.80
C HIS A 134 3.24 -11.11 -7.30
N VAL A 135 2.69 -10.64 -6.19
CA VAL A 135 1.45 -11.15 -5.61
C VAL A 135 0.27 -10.94 -6.56
N ALA A 136 0.16 -9.76 -7.18
CA ALA A 136 -0.90 -9.45 -8.14
C ALA A 136 -0.86 -10.29 -9.44
N ARG A 137 0.23 -11.03 -9.70
CA ARG A 137 0.30 -12.03 -10.77
C ARG A 137 -0.09 -13.44 -10.33
N ARG A 138 0.06 -13.74 -9.04
CA ARG A 138 -0.18 -15.10 -8.50
C ARG A 138 -1.59 -15.32 -8.00
N TYR A 139 -2.24 -14.24 -7.55
CA TYR A 139 -3.56 -14.26 -6.95
C TYR A 139 -4.58 -13.51 -7.82
N PRO A 140 -5.88 -13.80 -7.69
CA PRO A 140 -6.94 -13.21 -8.52
C PRO A 140 -7.26 -11.76 -8.12
N ILE A 141 -6.27 -10.88 -8.19
CA ILE A 141 -6.36 -9.49 -7.77
C ILE A 141 -7.00 -8.63 -8.86
N ASP A 142 -7.96 -7.79 -8.44
CA ASP A 142 -8.41 -6.65 -9.22
C ASP A 142 -7.34 -5.54 -9.14
N ARG A 143 -6.55 -5.41 -10.17
CA ARG A 143 -5.43 -4.45 -10.20
C ARG A 143 -5.87 -2.98 -10.16
N SER A 144 -7.15 -2.69 -10.34
CA SER A 144 -7.70 -1.35 -10.13
C SER A 144 -7.98 -1.05 -8.66
N ARG A 145 -7.97 -2.07 -7.79
CA ARG A 145 -8.25 -1.99 -6.36
C ARG A 145 -7.09 -2.54 -5.54
N VAL A 146 -5.93 -1.90 -5.65
CA VAL A 146 -4.76 -2.19 -4.83
C VAL A 146 -4.56 -1.05 -3.86
N TYR A 147 -4.62 -1.34 -2.57
CA TYR A 147 -4.58 -0.35 -1.50
C TYR A 147 -3.36 -0.54 -0.61
N LEU A 148 -2.99 0.52 0.10
CA LEU A 148 -1.93 0.54 1.12
C LEU A 148 -2.51 0.94 2.47
N ALA A 149 -2.03 0.32 3.55
CA ALA A 149 -2.16 0.86 4.89
C ALA A 149 -0.89 0.54 5.68
N GLY A 150 -0.54 1.40 6.61
CA GLY A 150 0.60 1.14 7.48
C GLY A 150 0.58 2.02 8.71
N MET A 151 1.23 1.54 9.77
CA MET A 151 1.32 2.23 11.05
C MET A 151 2.77 2.61 11.35
N SER A 152 2.97 3.77 11.97
CA SER A 152 4.29 4.22 12.45
C SER A 152 5.31 4.28 11.30
N ALA A 153 6.43 3.55 11.38
CA ALA A 153 7.38 3.39 10.27
C ALA A 153 6.71 2.83 9.00
N GLY A 154 5.69 1.94 9.13
CA GLY A 154 4.86 1.47 8.03
C GLY A 154 3.98 2.58 7.45
N GLY A 155 3.49 3.50 8.27
CA GLY A 155 2.77 4.70 7.84
C GLY A 155 3.66 5.64 7.03
N ALA A 156 4.89 5.87 7.50
CA ALA A 156 5.89 6.66 6.76
C ALA A 156 6.23 6.03 5.39
N MET A 157 6.39 4.70 5.35
CA MET A 157 6.61 3.97 4.10
C MET A 157 5.39 4.06 3.17
N THR A 158 4.17 4.04 3.73
CA THR A 158 2.92 4.24 2.99
C THR A 158 2.89 5.61 2.32
N ALA A 159 3.31 6.68 3.00
CA ALA A 159 3.42 8.02 2.41
C ALA A 159 4.38 8.04 1.21
N ILE A 160 5.56 7.41 1.33
CA ILE A 160 6.53 7.29 0.24
C ILE A 160 5.92 6.56 -0.96
N LEU A 161 5.30 5.40 -0.71
CA LEU A 161 4.72 4.58 -1.77
C LEU A 161 3.56 5.28 -2.49
N ALA A 162 2.72 6.02 -1.75
CA ALA A 162 1.62 6.79 -2.33
C ALA A 162 2.13 7.91 -3.24
N LEU A 163 3.17 8.63 -2.84
CA LEU A 163 3.71 9.76 -3.62
C LEU A 163 4.61 9.31 -4.77
N CYS A 164 5.40 8.25 -4.60
CA CYS A 164 6.33 7.77 -5.64
C CYS A 164 5.68 6.79 -6.64
N TYR A 165 4.62 6.08 -6.24
CA TYR A 165 4.03 4.99 -7.01
C TYR A 165 2.50 5.08 -7.14
N GLY A 166 1.95 6.28 -7.13
CA GLY A 166 0.51 6.54 -7.21
C GLY A 166 -0.20 5.86 -8.39
N ALA A 167 0.53 5.54 -9.47
CA ALA A 167 -0.02 4.76 -10.59
C ALA A 167 -0.37 3.29 -10.25
N ILE A 168 0.02 2.79 -9.07
CA ILE A 168 -0.22 1.41 -8.66
C ILE A 168 -1.38 1.32 -7.66
N PHE A 169 -1.50 2.31 -6.77
CA PHE A 169 -2.40 2.26 -5.64
C PHE A 169 -3.67 3.06 -5.87
N ALA A 170 -4.80 2.50 -5.49
CA ALA A 170 -6.11 3.13 -5.62
C ALA A 170 -6.46 4.00 -4.41
N GLY A 171 -5.80 3.81 -3.28
CA GLY A 171 -5.96 4.56 -2.05
C GLY A 171 -4.93 4.14 -1.01
N CYS A 172 -4.70 4.96 0.00
CA CYS A 172 -3.81 4.64 1.11
C CYS A 172 -4.34 5.14 2.45
N ALA A 173 -3.89 4.49 3.55
CA ALA A 173 -4.15 4.88 4.92
C ALA A 173 -2.83 4.96 5.70
N ILE A 174 -2.55 6.11 6.28
CA ILE A 174 -1.35 6.42 7.05
C ILE A 174 -1.78 6.56 8.51
N VAL A 175 -1.40 5.59 9.35
CA VAL A 175 -1.78 5.56 10.77
C VAL A 175 -0.56 5.87 11.62
N SER A 176 -0.64 6.90 12.47
CA SER A 176 0.45 7.34 13.37
C SER A 176 1.82 7.40 12.67
N GLY A 177 1.83 7.90 11.43
CA GLY A 177 3.01 7.98 10.57
C GLY A 177 3.64 9.38 10.54
N VAL A 178 4.64 9.53 9.68
CA VAL A 178 5.27 10.82 9.37
C VAL A 178 5.20 11.12 7.87
N MET A 179 5.33 12.37 7.50
CA MET A 179 5.27 12.77 6.10
C MET A 179 6.46 12.25 5.26
N TYR A 180 6.29 12.20 3.96
CA TYR A 180 7.34 11.90 3.00
C TYR A 180 8.51 12.87 3.14
N ARG A 181 9.74 12.33 3.20
CA ARG A 181 10.98 13.07 3.40
C ARG A 181 11.04 13.89 4.70
N ALA A 182 10.37 13.43 5.75
CA ALA A 182 10.46 14.09 7.06
C ALA A 182 11.89 14.09 7.63
N ALA A 183 12.72 13.10 7.26
CA ALA A 183 14.10 12.97 7.70
C ALA A 183 14.98 12.33 6.62
N ASP A 184 16.32 12.38 6.79
CA ASP A 184 17.32 11.75 5.94
C ASP A 184 18.36 10.94 6.73
N SER A 185 18.17 10.82 8.04
CA SER A 185 19.02 10.08 8.96
C SER A 185 18.20 9.45 10.07
N ALA A 186 18.75 8.46 10.77
CA ALA A 186 18.08 7.81 11.91
C ALA A 186 17.83 8.78 13.06
N LEU A 187 18.79 9.66 13.35
CA LEU A 187 18.64 10.69 14.38
C LEU A 187 17.55 11.70 14.01
N GLY A 188 17.57 12.19 12.76
CA GLY A 188 16.53 13.07 12.24
C GLY A 188 15.17 12.39 12.20
N ALA A 189 15.10 11.08 11.99
CA ALA A 189 13.87 10.32 12.04
C ALA A 189 13.28 10.28 13.46
N ALA A 190 14.12 10.05 14.49
CA ALA A 190 13.69 10.09 15.88
C ALA A 190 13.18 11.48 16.29
N GLU A 191 13.86 12.54 15.84
CA GLU A 191 13.46 13.92 16.09
C GLU A 191 12.12 14.23 15.39
N ALA A 192 11.98 13.88 14.11
CA ALA A 192 10.75 14.11 13.35
C ALA A 192 9.54 13.37 13.95
N MET A 193 9.73 12.16 14.47
CA MET A 193 8.67 11.45 15.17
C MET A 193 8.23 12.18 16.44
N ARG A 194 9.17 12.59 17.29
CA ARG A 194 8.85 13.18 18.61
C ARG A 194 8.28 14.59 18.53
N ASN A 195 8.79 15.41 17.63
CA ASN A 195 8.56 16.86 17.65
C ASN A 195 7.97 17.40 16.33
N GLY A 196 7.76 16.52 15.34
CA GLY A 196 7.53 16.94 13.97
C GLY A 196 8.84 17.30 13.25
N THR A 197 8.77 17.37 11.94
CA THR A 197 9.94 17.73 11.13
C THR A 197 10.05 19.24 10.94
N ARG A 198 11.29 19.74 10.79
CA ARG A 198 11.55 21.15 10.40
C ARG A 198 11.42 21.36 8.89
N ARG A 199 11.19 20.30 8.11
CA ARG A 199 11.01 20.41 6.65
C ARG A 199 9.61 20.89 6.32
N SER A 200 9.50 21.81 5.34
CA SER A 200 8.19 22.25 4.86
C SER A 200 7.46 21.12 4.14
N PRO A 201 6.22 20.81 4.54
CA PRO A 201 5.36 19.88 3.83
C PRO A 201 5.13 20.28 2.36
N GLU A 202 4.99 21.58 2.09
CA GLU A 202 4.76 22.12 0.75
C GLU A 202 6.00 21.91 -0.15
N SER A 203 7.20 22.18 0.38
CA SER A 203 8.45 21.99 -0.36
C SER A 203 8.67 20.52 -0.71
N THR A 204 8.42 19.61 0.23
CA THR A 204 8.55 18.18 -0.02
C THR A 204 7.45 17.63 -0.95
N ALA A 205 6.25 18.22 -0.93
CA ALA A 205 5.19 17.94 -1.90
C ALA A 205 5.58 18.39 -3.31
N ALA A 206 6.18 19.58 -3.44
CA ALA A 206 6.67 20.08 -4.73
C ALA A 206 7.79 19.19 -5.29
N GLN A 207 8.69 18.70 -4.44
CA GLN A 207 9.72 17.74 -4.83
C GLN A 207 9.10 16.42 -5.31
N ALA A 208 8.10 15.88 -4.60
CA ALA A 208 7.38 14.70 -5.05
C ALA A 208 6.70 14.92 -6.41
N ALA A 209 6.03 16.07 -6.60
CA ALA A 209 5.34 16.41 -7.83
C ALA A 209 6.29 16.58 -9.03
N SER A 210 7.50 17.12 -8.80
CA SER A 210 8.50 17.32 -9.88
C SER A 210 9.08 15.99 -10.38
N THR A 211 9.17 14.97 -9.50
CA THR A 211 9.66 13.63 -9.86
C THR A 211 8.54 12.70 -10.31
N ALA A 212 7.28 13.04 -9.99
CA ALA A 212 6.11 12.30 -10.41
C ALA A 212 5.97 12.36 -11.94
N SER A 213 5.84 11.22 -12.59
CA SER A 213 5.43 11.25 -14.00
C SER A 213 4.03 11.88 -14.08
N ARG A 214 3.74 12.67 -15.13
CA ARG A 214 2.40 13.28 -15.37
C ARG A 214 1.23 12.28 -15.41
N ARG A 215 1.54 10.98 -15.35
CA ARG A 215 0.59 9.86 -15.27
C ARG A 215 0.27 9.42 -13.85
N LEU A 216 0.95 9.99 -12.83
CA LEU A 216 0.65 9.74 -11.43
C LEU A 216 -0.57 10.58 -11.05
N GLY A 217 -1.72 9.93 -10.88
CA GLY A 217 -2.88 10.54 -10.24
C GLY A 217 -2.66 10.70 -8.74
N PHE A 218 -3.40 11.59 -8.12
CA PHE A 218 -3.47 11.67 -6.65
C PHE A 218 -4.01 10.34 -6.09
N VAL A 219 -3.36 9.82 -5.05
CA VAL A 219 -3.83 8.65 -4.31
C VAL A 219 -4.74 9.12 -3.18
N PRO A 220 -6.03 8.82 -3.19
CA PRO A 220 -6.93 9.11 -2.08
C PRO A 220 -6.35 8.60 -0.77
N THR A 221 -6.31 9.45 0.25
CA THR A 221 -5.52 9.23 1.45
C THR A 221 -6.35 9.42 2.72
N LEU A 222 -6.31 8.43 3.60
CA LEU A 222 -6.73 8.53 4.99
C LEU A 222 -5.50 8.76 5.87
N VAL A 223 -5.54 9.78 6.72
CA VAL A 223 -4.55 10.03 7.78
C VAL A 223 -5.26 9.79 9.11
N MET A 224 -4.77 8.88 9.94
CA MET A 224 -5.36 8.60 11.25
C MET A 224 -4.28 8.67 12.33
N HIS A 225 -4.59 9.30 13.46
CA HIS A 225 -3.61 9.50 14.54
C HIS A 225 -4.30 9.52 15.90
N GLY A 226 -3.57 9.09 16.93
CA GLY A 226 -4.00 9.24 18.31
C GLY A 226 -3.67 10.64 18.83
N GLY A 227 -4.61 11.28 19.55
CA GLY A 227 -4.41 12.61 20.12
C GLY A 227 -3.34 12.65 21.21
N ASP A 228 -3.14 11.52 21.91
CA ASP A 228 -2.18 11.38 23.02
C ASP A 228 -0.96 10.54 22.62
N ASP A 229 -0.65 10.46 21.32
CA ASP A 229 0.51 9.73 20.80
C ASP A 229 1.82 10.43 21.19
N THR A 230 2.56 9.81 22.13
CA THR A 230 3.86 10.29 22.63
C THR A 230 5.06 9.70 21.89
N VAL A 231 4.85 8.74 20.97
CA VAL A 231 5.90 8.12 20.14
C VAL A 231 6.06 8.87 18.83
N VAL A 232 4.93 9.10 18.15
CA VAL A 232 4.86 9.94 16.96
C VAL A 232 3.90 11.09 17.27
N HIS A 233 4.46 12.26 17.52
CA HIS A 233 3.69 13.43 17.94
C HIS A 233 2.55 13.75 16.95
N PRO A 234 1.33 14.07 17.43
CA PRO A 234 0.14 14.30 16.58
C PRO A 234 0.31 15.39 15.52
N SER A 235 1.23 16.34 15.71
CA SER A 235 1.55 17.33 14.68
C SER A 235 2.02 16.71 13.35
N ASN A 236 2.54 15.48 13.38
CA ASN A 236 2.90 14.77 12.16
C ASN A 236 1.69 14.49 11.27
N ALA A 237 0.50 14.26 11.84
CA ALA A 237 -0.73 14.10 11.06
C ALA A 237 -1.06 15.37 10.27
N GLU A 238 -0.97 16.54 10.87
CA GLU A 238 -1.21 17.82 10.19
C GLU A 238 -0.18 18.08 9.07
N MET A 239 1.07 17.71 9.31
CA MET A 239 2.12 17.79 8.28
C MET A 239 1.84 16.90 7.08
N ILE A 240 1.38 15.66 7.32
CA ILE A 240 0.96 14.74 6.24
C ILE A 240 -0.21 15.32 5.47
N VAL A 241 -1.24 15.84 6.17
CA VAL A 241 -2.41 16.45 5.55
C VAL A 241 -2.00 17.63 4.66
N THR A 242 -1.16 18.53 5.18
CA THR A 242 -0.65 19.68 4.43
C THR A 242 0.15 19.25 3.20
N GLN A 243 1.04 18.27 3.34
CA GLN A 243 1.82 17.71 2.23
C GLN A 243 0.93 17.12 1.13
N PHE A 244 -0.03 16.29 1.49
CA PHE A 244 -0.91 15.63 0.52
C PHE A 244 -1.87 16.61 -0.14
N ARG A 245 -2.37 17.62 0.58
CA ARG A 245 -3.17 18.70 -0.01
C ARG A 245 -2.37 19.47 -1.06
N LYS A 246 -1.13 19.85 -0.72
CA LYS A 246 -0.25 20.56 -1.67
C LYS A 246 0.11 19.69 -2.86
N PHE A 247 0.37 18.41 -2.65
CA PHE A 247 0.64 17.48 -3.73
C PHE A 247 -0.55 17.33 -4.68
N ALA A 248 -1.78 17.21 -4.15
CA ALA A 248 -2.99 17.16 -4.96
C ALA A 248 -3.21 18.42 -5.79
N GLU A 249 -2.94 19.60 -5.19
CA GLU A 249 -2.99 20.89 -5.89
C GLU A 249 -2.03 20.90 -7.08
N LEU A 250 -0.78 20.50 -6.89
CA LEU A 250 0.26 20.51 -7.91
C LEU A 250 0.02 19.50 -9.04
N LEU A 251 -0.73 18.43 -8.80
CA LEU A 251 -1.10 17.45 -9.82
C LEU A 251 -2.29 17.89 -10.68
N SER A 252 -3.10 18.85 -10.23
CA SER A 252 -4.23 19.35 -11.01
C SER A 252 -3.77 20.34 -12.09
N VAL A 253 -4.50 20.39 -13.22
CA VAL A 253 -4.21 21.30 -14.33
C VAL A 253 -5.47 22.06 -14.70
N PRO A 254 -5.52 23.39 -14.48
CA PRO A 254 -4.55 24.19 -13.71
C PRO A 254 -4.50 23.78 -12.22
N PRO A 255 -3.43 24.14 -11.51
CA PRO A 255 -3.32 23.84 -10.08
C PRO A 255 -4.51 24.40 -9.29
N ARG A 256 -5.15 23.53 -8.50
CA ARG A 256 -6.31 23.89 -7.68
C ARG A 256 -6.22 23.20 -6.33
N PRO A 257 -6.33 23.94 -5.21
CA PRO A 257 -6.39 23.35 -3.87
C PRO A 257 -7.53 22.35 -3.74
N LEU A 258 -7.35 21.33 -2.91
CA LEU A 258 -8.46 20.50 -2.47
C LEU A 258 -9.38 21.34 -1.57
N PRO A 259 -10.68 21.47 -1.90
CA PRO A 259 -11.66 22.10 -1.04
C PRO A 259 -11.73 21.44 0.34
N GLY A 260 -12.10 22.19 1.34
CA GLY A 260 -12.28 21.75 2.71
C GLY A 260 -11.40 22.47 3.72
N PRO A 261 -11.39 22.04 5.01
CA PRO A 261 -12.07 20.82 5.46
C PRO A 261 -13.57 21.00 5.71
N LEU A 262 -14.34 19.93 5.48
CA LEU A 262 -15.59 19.70 6.18
C LEU A 262 -15.22 18.95 7.47
N GLU A 263 -15.42 19.61 8.61
CA GLU A 263 -15.07 19.05 9.92
C GLU A 263 -16.30 18.48 10.64
N GLN A 264 -16.13 17.32 11.25
CA GLN A 264 -17.13 16.66 12.08
C GLN A 264 -16.46 16.13 13.35
N TYR A 265 -17.16 16.20 14.47
CA TYR A 265 -16.77 15.56 15.71
C TYR A 265 -17.72 14.40 15.94
N ILE A 266 -17.17 13.19 16.01
CA ILE A 266 -17.93 11.94 16.07
C ILE A 266 -17.76 11.36 17.46
N THR A 267 -18.90 11.18 18.13
CA THR A 267 -18.99 10.54 19.45
C THR A 267 -19.73 9.22 19.29
N GLY A 268 -19.36 8.22 20.09
CA GLY A 268 -19.99 6.91 20.05
C GLY A 268 -19.59 6.06 21.24
N ASN A 269 -19.83 4.75 21.16
CA ASN A 269 -19.38 3.80 22.17
C ASN A 269 -17.86 3.58 22.03
N GLY A 270 -17.05 4.37 22.74
CA GLY A 270 -15.60 4.33 22.69
C GLY A 270 -15.01 5.73 22.70
N ARG A 271 -13.80 5.88 22.10
CA ARG A 271 -13.18 7.20 21.96
C ARG A 271 -13.87 8.03 20.92
N SER A 272 -14.09 9.28 21.24
CA SER A 272 -14.51 10.29 20.25
C SER A 272 -13.36 10.62 19.30
N TYR A 273 -13.69 11.16 18.14
CA TYR A 273 -12.66 11.60 17.19
C TYR A 273 -13.14 12.76 16.33
N ARG A 274 -12.17 13.56 15.95
CA ARG A 274 -12.36 14.64 14.98
C ARG A 274 -12.03 14.13 13.59
N GLN A 275 -12.97 14.29 12.66
CA GLN A 275 -12.79 13.98 11.26
C GLN A 275 -12.79 15.25 10.41
N ARG A 276 -11.81 15.36 9.51
CA ARG A 276 -11.73 16.45 8.53
C ARG A 276 -11.63 15.87 7.14
N ASP A 277 -12.57 16.25 6.28
CA ASP A 277 -12.68 15.78 4.91
C ASP A 277 -12.31 16.88 3.92
N TYR A 278 -11.46 16.54 2.97
CA TYR A 278 -11.01 17.42 1.89
C TYR A 278 -11.32 16.75 0.55
N GLY A 279 -11.91 17.53 -0.36
CA GLY A 279 -12.35 17.00 -1.65
C GLY A 279 -13.59 17.72 -2.13
N ARG A 280 -14.21 17.19 -3.17
CA ARG A 280 -15.50 17.70 -3.67
C ARG A 280 -16.64 17.07 -2.87
N SER A 281 -17.83 17.67 -2.94
CA SER A 281 -19.02 17.22 -2.19
C SER A 281 -19.41 15.77 -2.44
N ASP A 282 -19.12 15.26 -3.63
CA ASP A 282 -19.40 13.90 -4.07
C ASP A 282 -18.22 12.91 -3.85
N GLN A 283 -17.02 13.44 -3.57
CA GLN A 283 -15.82 12.60 -3.42
C GLN A 283 -14.80 13.21 -2.45
N VAL A 284 -14.70 12.60 -1.27
CA VAL A 284 -13.63 12.89 -0.30
C VAL A 284 -12.35 12.24 -0.78
N LEU A 285 -11.32 13.01 -1.08
CA LEU A 285 -10.02 12.52 -1.57
C LEU A 285 -8.97 12.44 -0.47
N LEU A 286 -9.07 13.25 0.57
CA LEU A 286 -8.21 13.21 1.74
C LEU A 286 -9.09 13.33 2.98
N ARG A 287 -8.89 12.40 3.92
CA ARG A 287 -9.54 12.39 5.22
C ARG A 287 -8.50 12.38 6.31
N SER A 288 -8.70 13.18 7.34
CA SER A 288 -7.92 13.15 8.58
C SER A 288 -8.82 12.75 9.73
N ILE A 289 -8.37 11.82 10.56
CA ILE A 289 -9.04 11.36 11.78
C ILE A 289 -8.06 11.51 12.94
N MET A 290 -8.43 12.31 13.94
CA MET A 290 -7.70 12.46 15.20
C MET A 290 -8.55 11.85 16.31
N ILE A 291 -8.05 10.76 16.94
CA ILE A 291 -8.78 9.99 17.96
C ILE A 291 -8.35 10.48 19.35
N ASP A 292 -9.29 11.00 20.11
CA ASP A 292 -9.04 11.55 21.43
C ASP A 292 -8.62 10.46 22.44
N GLY A 293 -7.64 10.75 23.27
CA GLY A 293 -7.16 9.83 24.29
C GLY A 293 -6.49 8.55 23.76
N LEU A 294 -6.24 8.43 22.47
CA LEU A 294 -5.51 7.31 21.89
C LEU A 294 -4.01 7.62 21.87
N GLY A 295 -3.21 6.72 22.42
CA GLY A 295 -1.75 6.77 22.32
C GLY A 295 -1.23 6.24 20.95
N HIS A 296 0.02 5.75 20.93
CA HIS A 296 0.62 5.15 19.73
C HIS A 296 0.09 3.72 19.51
N ALA A 297 -1.15 3.60 19.07
CA ALA A 297 -1.84 2.32 18.93
C ALA A 297 -2.79 2.27 17.74
N TRP A 298 -3.08 1.04 17.26
CA TRP A 298 -4.15 0.74 16.32
C TRP A 298 -5.45 0.61 17.10
N SER A 299 -6.37 1.54 16.93
CA SER A 299 -7.65 1.60 17.64
C SER A 299 -8.60 0.46 17.23
N GLY A 300 -9.32 -0.12 18.17
CA GLY A 300 -10.21 -1.28 17.95
C GLY A 300 -9.47 -2.58 17.67
N GLY A 301 -8.16 -2.64 17.96
CA GLY A 301 -7.31 -3.80 17.74
C GLY A 301 -7.37 -4.85 18.85
N ASP A 302 -6.45 -5.80 18.79
CA ASP A 302 -6.27 -6.83 19.80
C ASP A 302 -5.10 -6.45 20.72
N ASP A 303 -5.36 -6.13 21.98
CA ASP A 303 -4.39 -5.65 22.96
C ASP A 303 -3.39 -6.72 23.44
N ARG A 304 -3.59 -7.98 23.03
CA ARG A 304 -2.59 -9.04 23.20
C ARG A 304 -1.35 -8.83 22.32
N GLU A 305 -1.50 -8.01 21.29
CA GLU A 305 -0.41 -7.62 20.39
C GLU A 305 0.01 -6.17 20.64
N MET A 306 1.32 -5.91 20.60
CA MET A 306 1.88 -4.57 20.87
C MET A 306 1.30 -3.51 19.93
N PHE A 307 1.16 -2.30 20.43
CA PHE A 307 0.67 -1.14 19.69
C PHE A 307 -0.77 -1.29 19.17
N ASN A 308 -1.61 -1.96 19.93
CA ASN A 308 -3.04 -2.05 19.70
C ASN A 308 -3.82 -1.64 20.93
N ASP A 309 -4.98 -1.06 20.72
CA ASP A 309 -5.89 -0.63 21.76
C ASP A 309 -7.29 -1.17 21.43
N PRO A 310 -7.93 -1.92 22.36
CA PRO A 310 -9.18 -2.60 22.06
C PRO A 310 -10.40 -1.68 21.99
N MET A 311 -10.26 -0.44 22.48
CA MET A 311 -11.37 0.50 22.51
C MET A 311 -11.67 1.05 21.10
N PRO A 312 -12.95 1.11 20.70
CA PRO A 312 -13.35 1.77 19.44
C PRO A 312 -12.92 3.23 19.35
N PRO A 313 -12.83 3.81 18.14
CA PRO A 313 -13.33 3.29 16.86
C PRO A 313 -12.48 2.17 16.27
N ASP A 314 -13.08 1.27 15.49
CA ASP A 314 -12.38 0.21 14.77
C ASP A 314 -11.60 0.81 13.58
N ALA A 315 -10.27 0.94 13.75
CA ALA A 315 -9.39 1.51 12.75
C ALA A 315 -9.37 0.68 11.45
N SER A 316 -9.46 -0.65 11.53
CA SER A 316 -9.50 -1.52 10.35
C SER A 316 -10.75 -1.27 9.53
N ARG A 317 -11.89 -1.08 10.17
CA ARG A 317 -13.16 -0.72 9.51
C ARG A 317 -13.08 0.66 8.88
N LEU A 318 -12.59 1.66 9.62
CA LEU A 318 -12.42 3.03 9.09
C LEU A 318 -11.48 3.07 7.88
N VAL A 319 -10.39 2.31 7.92
CA VAL A 319 -9.45 2.16 6.79
C VAL A 319 -10.15 1.55 5.59
N TRP A 320 -10.84 0.42 5.77
CA TRP A 320 -11.51 -0.26 4.67
C TRP A 320 -12.65 0.54 4.07
N ASP A 321 -13.49 1.15 4.91
CA ASP A 321 -14.64 1.96 4.49
C ASP A 321 -14.22 3.20 3.69
N PHE A 322 -13.03 3.74 3.96
CA PHE A 322 -12.45 4.79 3.14
C PHE A 322 -11.90 4.24 1.83
N LEU A 323 -11.01 3.24 1.89
CA LEU A 323 -10.25 2.75 0.74
C LEU A 323 -11.13 2.07 -0.30
N SER A 324 -12.12 1.29 0.12
CA SER A 324 -12.97 0.49 -0.78
C SER A 324 -13.79 1.32 -1.78
N LYS A 325 -13.97 2.61 -1.51
CA LYS A 325 -14.66 3.57 -2.39
C LYS A 325 -13.89 3.89 -3.67
N PHE A 326 -12.58 3.60 -3.71
CA PHE A 326 -11.72 4.05 -4.80
C PHE A 326 -11.32 2.91 -5.72
N ARG A 327 -11.24 3.27 -7.00
CA ARG A 327 -10.65 2.44 -8.04
C ARG A 327 -9.74 3.29 -8.89
N ARG A 328 -8.61 2.75 -9.30
CA ARG A 328 -7.80 3.41 -10.31
C ARG A 328 -8.53 3.38 -11.65
N PRO A 329 -8.49 4.46 -12.41
CA PRO A 329 -8.96 4.42 -13.78
C PRO A 329 -8.20 3.33 -14.55
N ALA A 330 -8.91 2.61 -15.41
CA ALA A 330 -8.24 1.72 -16.35
C ALA A 330 -7.20 2.54 -17.14
N PRO A 331 -5.99 2.01 -17.38
CA PRO A 331 -5.06 2.68 -18.28
C PRO A 331 -5.78 2.92 -19.61
N PRO A 332 -5.63 4.11 -20.22
CA PRO A 332 -6.28 4.38 -21.48
C PRO A 332 -5.95 3.21 -22.42
N ARG A 333 -6.99 2.59 -22.98
CA ARG A 333 -6.81 1.62 -24.05
C ARG A 333 -6.20 2.40 -25.20
N TRP A 334 -4.90 2.37 -25.30
CA TRP A 334 -4.27 2.81 -26.53
C TRP A 334 -4.89 1.96 -27.61
N PRO A 335 -5.51 2.54 -28.65
CA PRO A 335 -5.81 1.75 -29.82
C PRO A 335 -4.49 1.07 -30.17
N LEU A 336 -4.50 -0.25 -30.25
CA LEU A 336 -3.36 -1.00 -30.78
C LEU A 336 -3.08 -0.35 -32.13
N VAL A 337 -2.14 0.59 -32.16
CA VAL A 337 -1.72 1.22 -33.38
C VAL A 337 -1.10 0.09 -34.17
N ARG A 338 -1.88 -0.42 -35.13
CA ARG A 338 -1.41 -1.36 -36.19
C ARG A 338 -0.34 -0.70 -37.04
N PHE A 339 0.50 0.13 -36.46
CA PHE A 339 1.53 0.91 -37.15
C PHE A 339 2.79 0.08 -37.45
N TRP A 340 3.04 -0.98 -36.65
CA TRP A 340 4.24 -1.78 -36.83
C TRP A 340 4.11 -2.87 -37.89
N SER A 341 2.90 -3.28 -38.26
CA SER A 341 2.74 -4.34 -39.27
C SER A 341 2.88 -3.87 -40.74
N ARG A 342 2.78 -2.57 -41.02
CA ARG A 342 2.97 -2.06 -42.40
C ARG A 342 4.41 -1.68 -42.72
N GLN A 343 5.20 -1.23 -41.73
CA GLN A 343 6.63 -0.93 -42.00
C GLN A 343 7.50 -2.20 -42.01
N LEU A 344 7.23 -3.20 -41.15
CA LEU A 344 7.97 -4.47 -41.21
C LEU A 344 7.70 -5.25 -42.51
N ARG A 345 6.52 -5.15 -43.11
CA ARG A 345 6.23 -5.80 -44.39
C ARG A 345 6.89 -5.10 -45.61
N ARG A 346 7.32 -3.85 -45.47
CA ARG A 346 8.11 -3.17 -46.52
C ARG A 346 9.61 -3.50 -46.43
N TYR A 347 10.11 -3.81 -45.21
CA TYR A 347 11.52 -4.19 -44.99
C TYR A 347 11.83 -5.66 -45.34
N LEU A 348 10.83 -6.53 -45.38
CA LEU A 348 10.99 -7.97 -45.72
C LEU A 348 10.66 -8.29 -47.16
N ARG A 349 10.46 -7.29 -48.05
CA ARG A 349 10.22 -7.45 -49.48
C ARG A 349 11.17 -6.61 -50.37
N GLY A 350 12.27 -6.16 -49.75
CA GLY A 350 13.39 -5.54 -50.50
C GLY A 350 14.62 -6.41 -50.45
#